data_b5ab166e61e8ed75973de8e514da3a61
#
_entry.id   b5ab166e61e8ed75973de8e514da3a61
#
_cell.length_a   1.000
_cell.length_b   1.000
_cell.length_c   1.000
_cell.angle_alpha   90.00
_cell.angle_beta   90.00
_cell.angle_gamma   90.00
#
_symmetry.space_group_name_H-M   'P 1'
#
loop_
_entity.id
_entity.type
_entity.pdbx_description
1 polymer ?
#
loop_
_entity_poly.entity_id
_entity_poly.type
_entity_poly.pdbx_seq_one_letter_code
_entity_poly.pdbx_strand_id
1 'polypeptide(L)'
;VLERLKEPMDSFDPSQRFYSKAKYMGAHCQGQKEIAIDNIGPTIRSEHHGNIEFRRLSLEHGGMYKDELQKGLTERRLTPRECALIQTFPPDFQFVIPKDYAWKQFIVSASGAYKVIGNAVPPILAYHIAMRIQNLWSTYFK
;
A
#
# COMPACT_ATOMS: atom_id res chain seq x y z
N VAL A 1 2.75 -10.85 5.14
CA VAL A 1 2.56 -10.50 3.72
C VAL A 1 3.69 -9.59 3.23
N LEU A 2 3.99 -8.51 3.95
CA LEU A 2 4.98 -7.51 3.53
C LEU A 2 6.44 -7.98 3.66
N GLU A 3 6.75 -8.89 4.57
CA GLU A 3 8.11 -9.41 4.82
C GLU A 3 8.77 -10.10 3.62
N ARG A 4 7.96 -10.56 2.66
CA ARG A 4 8.45 -11.26 1.46
C ARG A 4 8.77 -10.31 0.31
N LEU A 5 8.45 -9.04 0.44
CA LEU A 5 8.70 -8.06 -0.60
C LEU A 5 10.12 -7.53 -0.52
N LYS A 6 10.72 -7.38 -1.69
CA LYS A 6 12.02 -6.70 -1.80
C LYS A 6 11.87 -5.21 -1.50
N GLU A 7 12.94 -4.62 -1.03
CA GLU A 7 13.02 -3.16 -0.97
C GLU A 7 12.77 -2.54 -2.36
N PRO A 8 12.16 -1.34 -2.43
CA PRO A 8 11.82 -0.72 -3.70
C PRO A 8 12.98 -0.64 -4.69
N MET A 9 14.18 -0.36 -4.20
CA MET A 9 15.38 -0.25 -5.06
C MET A 9 15.79 -1.57 -5.70
N ASP A 10 15.46 -2.70 -5.06
CA ASP A 10 15.85 -4.04 -5.50
C ASP A 10 14.74 -4.75 -6.29
N SER A 11 13.62 -4.07 -6.49
CA SER A 11 12.45 -4.65 -7.16
C SER A 11 12.42 -4.31 -8.64
N PHE A 12 12.07 -5.31 -9.46
CA PHE A 12 11.73 -5.14 -10.88
C PHE A 12 10.21 -4.90 -11.11
N ASP A 13 9.39 -5.02 -10.07
CA ASP A 13 7.98 -4.66 -10.14
C ASP A 13 7.82 -3.14 -10.06
N PRO A 14 7.29 -2.48 -11.09
CA PRO A 14 7.08 -1.04 -11.05
C PRO A 14 6.21 -0.58 -9.87
N SER A 15 5.22 -1.39 -9.48
CA SER A 15 4.34 -1.08 -8.36
C SER A 15 5.04 -1.15 -7.00
N GLN A 16 6.14 -1.90 -6.88
CA GLN A 16 7.00 -1.92 -5.70
C GLN A 16 8.10 -0.87 -5.77
N ARG A 17 8.66 -0.64 -6.96
CA ARG A 17 9.81 0.25 -7.14
C ARG A 17 9.45 1.73 -7.03
N PHE A 18 8.30 2.14 -7.57
CA PHE A 18 7.87 3.53 -7.59
C PHE A 18 6.84 3.82 -6.51
N TYR A 19 7.13 4.81 -5.68
CA TYR A 19 6.25 5.25 -4.61
C TYR A 19 6.42 6.76 -4.36
N SER A 20 5.44 7.37 -3.72
CA SER A 20 5.54 8.77 -3.30
C SER A 20 6.42 8.89 -2.07
N LYS A 21 7.29 9.89 -2.02
CA LYS A 21 8.13 10.13 -0.85
C LYS A 21 7.29 10.41 0.38
N ALA A 22 7.70 9.88 1.52
CA ALA A 22 7.12 10.23 2.81
C ALA A 22 7.37 11.71 3.10
N LYS A 23 6.38 12.35 3.74
CA LYS A 23 6.51 13.72 4.24
C LYS A 23 5.94 13.75 5.63
N TYR A 24 6.79 13.92 6.63
CA TYR A 24 6.34 14.08 7.99
C TYR A 24 5.63 15.43 8.17
N MET A 25 4.45 15.39 8.73
CA MET A 25 3.58 16.56 8.93
C MET A 25 3.20 16.80 10.40
N GLY A 26 3.85 16.09 11.31
CA GLY A 26 3.60 16.18 12.75
C GLY A 26 2.81 14.98 13.31
N ALA A 27 3.02 14.67 14.59
CA ALA A 27 2.48 13.48 15.23
C ALA A 27 0.94 13.45 15.34
N HIS A 28 0.29 14.59 15.23
CA HIS A 28 -1.17 14.71 15.27
C HIS A 28 -1.86 14.51 13.93
N CYS A 29 -1.11 14.43 12.85
CA CYS A 29 -1.66 14.13 11.54
C CYS A 29 -1.94 12.62 11.43
N GLN A 30 -3.10 12.27 10.87
CA GLN A 30 -3.42 10.86 10.62
C GLN A 30 -2.39 10.21 9.71
N GLY A 31 -1.99 8.97 10.05
CA GLY A 31 -1.07 8.17 9.25
C GLY A 31 0.40 8.59 9.35
N GLN A 32 0.75 9.40 10.33
CA GLN A 32 2.15 9.74 10.63
C GLN A 32 2.77 8.80 11.67
N LYS A 33 2.17 7.61 11.83
CA LYS A 33 2.69 6.58 12.73
C LYS A 33 3.25 5.42 11.92
N GLU A 34 4.35 4.90 12.39
CA GLU A 34 4.94 3.68 11.86
C GLU A 34 3.95 2.50 11.98
N ILE A 35 3.92 1.65 10.96
CA ILE A 35 3.03 0.50 10.92
C ILE A 35 3.61 -0.64 11.76
N ALA A 36 2.81 -1.21 12.65
CA ALA A 36 3.16 -2.45 13.33
C ALA A 36 2.96 -3.63 12.37
N ILE A 37 4.04 -4.37 12.07
CA ILE A 37 4.03 -5.47 11.10
C ILE A 37 3.09 -6.60 11.53
N ASP A 38 3.01 -6.86 12.83
CA ASP A 38 2.23 -7.96 13.41
C ASP A 38 0.77 -7.59 13.67
N ASN A 39 0.36 -6.41 13.22
CA ASN A 39 -0.99 -5.91 13.43
C ASN A 39 -1.79 -5.78 12.14
N ILE A 40 -3.05 -5.39 12.28
CA ILE A 40 -3.91 -5.07 11.14
C ILE A 40 -3.32 -3.88 10.39
N GLY A 41 -3.26 -3.99 9.06
CA GLY A 41 -2.78 -2.91 8.21
C GLY A 41 -3.59 -1.63 8.35
N PRO A 42 -3.01 -0.48 8.04
CA PRO A 42 -3.71 0.80 8.10
C PRO A 42 -4.78 0.89 7.03
N THR A 43 -5.76 1.78 7.23
CA THR A 43 -6.73 2.11 6.20
C THR A 43 -6.04 2.73 5.00
N ILE A 44 -6.14 2.09 3.85
CA ILE A 44 -5.62 2.61 2.59
C ILE A 44 -6.63 3.61 2.02
N ARG A 45 -6.21 4.86 1.87
CA ARG A 45 -7.04 5.95 1.38
C ARG A 45 -6.65 6.36 -0.02
N SER A 46 -7.63 6.89 -0.77
CA SER A 46 -7.41 7.44 -2.11
C SER A 46 -6.74 8.81 -2.12
N GLU A 47 -6.65 9.45 -0.97
CA GLU A 47 -6.16 10.82 -0.84
C GLU A 47 -4.67 10.92 -1.15
N HIS A 48 -4.34 11.91 -1.97
CA HIS A 48 -3.00 12.13 -2.47
C HIS A 48 -1.97 12.48 -1.36
N HIS A 49 -2.43 13.04 -0.26
CA HIS A 49 -1.61 13.40 0.91
C HIS A 49 -1.63 12.34 2.00
N GLY A 50 -2.25 11.21 1.70
CA GLY A 50 -2.57 10.24 2.70
C GLY A 50 -1.33 9.50 3.20
N ASN A 51 -1.04 9.62 4.25
CA ASN A 51 -1.06 8.88 5.50
C ASN A 51 -0.76 7.39 5.36
N ILE A 52 -0.13 6.96 4.28
CA ILE A 52 0.26 5.57 4.11
C ILE A 52 1.70 5.48 4.55
N GLU A 53 1.90 5.68 5.83
CA GLU A 53 3.23 5.61 6.40
C GLU A 53 3.71 4.16 6.46
N PHE A 54 4.98 4.00 6.26
CA PHE A 54 5.60 2.72 6.45
C PHE A 54 6.27 2.66 7.84
N ARG A 55 6.75 1.49 8.24
CA ARG A 55 7.36 1.25 9.55
C ARG A 55 8.68 1.95 9.81
N ARG A 56 9.25 2.67 8.84
CA ARG A 56 10.57 3.28 8.93
C ARG A 56 10.51 4.78 9.10
N LEU A 57 9.69 5.24 10.02
CA LEU A 57 9.82 6.60 10.50
C LEU A 57 11.13 6.74 11.28
N SER A 58 11.81 7.89 11.13
CA SER A 58 13.02 8.18 11.90
C SER A 58 12.76 8.16 13.40
N LEU A 59 13.79 7.99 14.21
CA LEU A 59 13.66 8.05 15.67
C LEU A 59 13.06 9.37 16.14
N GLU A 60 13.38 10.48 15.47
CA GLU A 60 12.81 11.81 15.72
C GLU A 60 11.29 11.83 15.49
N HIS A 61 10.80 11.01 14.57
CA HIS A 61 9.38 10.91 14.23
C HIS A 61 8.67 9.72 14.91
N GLY A 62 9.30 9.07 15.87
CA GLY A 62 8.71 7.98 16.64
C GLY A 62 8.83 6.59 15.98
N GLY A 63 9.89 6.37 15.22
CA GLY A 63 10.20 5.08 14.62
C GLY A 63 10.42 3.98 15.67
N MET A 64 9.89 2.80 15.42
CA MET A 64 9.96 1.63 16.30
C MET A 64 11.07 0.66 15.89
N TYR A 65 11.41 0.59 14.62
CA TYR A 65 12.35 -0.39 14.07
C TYR A 65 13.77 0.20 13.93
N LYS A 66 14.40 0.40 15.08
CA LYS A 66 15.74 1.02 15.18
C LYS A 66 16.81 0.30 14.35
N ASP A 67 16.75 -1.02 14.33
CA ASP A 67 17.71 -1.85 13.57
C ASP A 67 17.66 -1.60 12.06
N GLU A 68 16.50 -1.29 11.52
CA GLU A 68 16.35 -0.95 10.11
C GLU A 68 16.96 0.41 9.78
N LEU A 69 16.79 1.39 10.66
CA LEU A 69 17.44 2.70 10.53
C LEU A 69 18.95 2.60 10.68
N GLN A 70 19.45 1.77 11.59
CA GLN A 70 20.91 1.52 11.76
C GLN A 70 21.51 0.84 10.53
N LYS A 71 20.76 0.03 9.80
CA LYS A 71 21.16 -0.55 8.50
C LYS A 71 21.17 0.46 7.36
N GLY A 72 20.88 1.73 7.62
CA GLY A 72 20.85 2.78 6.61
C GLY A 72 19.61 2.76 5.71
N LEU A 73 18.55 2.03 6.10
CA LEU A 73 17.30 2.02 5.35
C LEU A 73 16.58 3.35 5.58
N THR A 74 16.07 3.92 4.49
CA THR A 74 15.43 5.23 4.53
C THR A 74 13.99 5.17 5.01
N GLU A 75 13.56 6.22 5.68
CA GLU A 75 12.16 6.45 5.99
C GLU A 75 11.35 6.49 4.67
N ARG A 76 10.25 5.75 4.61
CA ARG A 76 9.43 5.67 3.42
C ARG A 76 7.97 5.34 3.72
N ARG A 77 7.13 5.58 2.74
CA ARG A 77 5.73 5.14 2.73
C ARG A 77 5.62 3.71 2.22
N LEU A 78 4.44 3.11 2.44
CA LEU A 78 4.06 1.90 1.72
C LEU A 78 4.09 2.16 0.21
N THR A 79 4.60 1.19 -0.53
CA THR A 79 4.53 1.23 -1.99
C THR A 79 3.11 0.93 -2.48
N PRO A 80 2.76 1.24 -3.75
CA PRO A 80 1.50 0.80 -4.33
C PRO A 80 1.30 -0.72 -4.25
N ARG A 81 2.36 -1.52 -4.42
CA ARG A 81 2.31 -2.98 -4.27
C ARG A 81 1.94 -3.39 -2.84
N GLU A 82 2.58 -2.81 -1.85
CA GLU A 82 2.29 -3.08 -0.44
C GLU A 82 0.85 -2.69 -0.08
N CYS A 83 0.39 -1.54 -0.54
CA CYS A 83 -1.00 -1.11 -0.37
C CYS A 83 -1.99 -2.08 -1.03
N ALA A 84 -1.71 -2.53 -2.25
CA ALA A 84 -2.54 -3.47 -2.98
C ALA A 84 -2.66 -4.82 -2.26
N LEU A 85 -1.56 -5.33 -1.72
CA LEU A 85 -1.55 -6.57 -0.95
C LEU A 85 -2.32 -6.46 0.37
N ILE A 86 -2.22 -5.33 1.06
CA ILE A 86 -3.05 -5.05 2.25
C ILE A 86 -4.53 -5.03 1.89
N GLN A 87 -4.87 -4.47 0.73
CA GLN A 87 -6.21 -4.47 0.16
C GLN A 87 -6.62 -5.81 -0.47
N THR A 88 -5.81 -6.85 -0.32
CA THR A 88 -6.08 -8.20 -0.83
C THR A 88 -6.13 -8.36 -2.35
N PHE A 89 -5.51 -7.45 -3.10
CA PHE A 89 -5.34 -7.65 -4.54
C PHE A 89 -4.34 -8.78 -4.81
N PRO A 90 -4.47 -9.48 -5.95
CA PRO A 90 -3.49 -10.48 -6.37
C PRO A 90 -2.07 -9.88 -6.47
N PRO A 91 -1.02 -10.67 -6.13
CA PRO A 91 0.35 -10.15 -6.09
C PRO A 91 0.92 -9.76 -7.46
N ASP A 92 0.32 -10.23 -8.53
CA ASP A 92 0.70 -9.96 -9.93
C ASP A 92 -0.11 -8.82 -10.57
N PHE A 93 -1.13 -8.29 -9.88
CA PHE A 93 -1.94 -7.21 -10.42
C PHE A 93 -1.13 -5.92 -10.57
N GLN A 94 -1.04 -5.39 -11.79
CA GLN A 94 -0.22 -4.22 -12.09
C GLN A 94 -0.99 -2.91 -11.85
N PHE A 95 -0.48 -2.09 -10.94
CA PHE A 95 -1.04 -0.77 -10.65
C PHE A 95 -0.20 0.37 -11.21
N VAL A 96 1.13 0.29 -11.12
CA VAL A 96 2.01 1.24 -11.76
C VAL A 96 2.40 0.70 -13.13
N ILE A 97 2.04 1.44 -14.17
CA ILE A 97 2.23 1.02 -15.55
C ILE A 97 3.18 2.00 -16.23
N PRO A 98 4.44 1.62 -16.45
CA PRO A 98 5.37 2.41 -17.23
C PRO A 98 4.92 2.50 -18.69
N LYS A 99 5.22 3.63 -19.33
CA LYS A 99 4.96 3.84 -20.75
C LYS A 99 6.10 3.33 -21.63
N ASP A 100 7.29 3.27 -21.07
CA ASP A 100 8.51 2.86 -21.75
C ASP A 100 9.41 1.99 -20.83
N TYR A 101 10.37 1.29 -21.42
CA TYR A 101 11.32 0.45 -20.70
C TYR A 101 12.31 1.26 -19.84
N ALA A 102 12.46 2.55 -20.11
CA ALA A 102 13.32 3.43 -19.32
C ALA A 102 12.65 3.95 -18.05
N TRP A 103 11.35 3.68 -17.88
CA TRP A 103 10.55 4.07 -16.73
C TRP A 103 10.56 5.58 -16.43
N LYS A 104 10.70 6.39 -17.47
CA LYS A 104 10.69 7.86 -17.36
C LYS A 104 9.29 8.45 -17.43
N GLN A 105 8.38 7.74 -18.10
CA GLN A 105 6.98 8.12 -18.24
C GLN A 105 6.07 6.96 -17.82
N PHE A 106 4.87 7.30 -17.36
CA PHE A 106 3.91 6.32 -16.87
C PHE A 106 2.54 6.54 -17.52
N ILE A 107 1.86 5.44 -17.84
CA ILE A 107 0.43 5.43 -18.14
C ILE A 107 -0.33 5.59 -16.83
N VAL A 108 0.07 4.82 -15.79
CA VAL A 108 -0.41 4.98 -14.42
C VAL A 108 0.80 5.18 -13.52
N SER A 109 0.92 6.36 -12.93
CA SER A 109 1.97 6.69 -11.98
C SER A 109 1.69 6.10 -10.59
N ALA A 110 2.69 6.12 -9.71
CA ALA A 110 2.49 5.70 -8.31
C ALA A 110 1.37 6.49 -7.61
N SER A 111 1.24 7.79 -7.86
CA SER A 111 0.15 8.60 -7.31
C SER A 111 -1.21 8.18 -7.83
N GLY A 112 -1.32 7.86 -9.11
CA GLY A 112 -2.53 7.31 -9.70
C GLY A 112 -2.87 5.94 -9.12
N ALA A 113 -1.87 5.08 -8.93
CA ALA A 113 -2.03 3.77 -8.33
C ALA A 113 -2.59 3.83 -6.90
N TYR A 114 -2.05 4.69 -6.03
CA TYR A 114 -2.62 4.88 -4.68
C TYR A 114 -4.09 5.29 -4.71
N LYS A 115 -4.45 6.19 -5.63
CA LYS A 115 -5.83 6.66 -5.77
C LYS A 115 -6.77 5.51 -6.18
N VAL A 116 -6.36 4.70 -7.13
CA VAL A 116 -7.14 3.54 -7.60
C VAL A 116 -7.29 2.51 -6.48
N ILE A 117 -6.18 2.14 -5.82
CA ILE A 117 -6.18 1.15 -4.75
C ILE A 117 -7.05 1.61 -3.57
N GLY A 118 -6.92 2.87 -3.16
CA GLY A 118 -7.67 3.42 -2.02
C GLY A 118 -9.17 3.58 -2.27
N ASN A 119 -9.60 3.67 -3.53
CA ASN A 119 -11.02 3.71 -3.92
C ASN A 119 -11.61 2.32 -4.19
N ALA A 120 -10.79 1.30 -4.25
CA ALA A 120 -11.25 -0.04 -4.58
C ALA A 120 -11.86 -0.75 -3.38
N VAL A 121 -12.85 -1.60 -3.65
CA VAL A 121 -13.31 -2.59 -2.68
C VAL A 121 -12.28 -3.73 -2.63
N PRO A 122 -11.81 -4.15 -1.44
CA PRO A 122 -10.89 -5.27 -1.33
C PRO A 122 -11.45 -6.54 -1.98
N PRO A 123 -10.74 -7.19 -2.91
CA PRO A 123 -11.26 -8.33 -3.67
C PRO A 123 -11.78 -9.48 -2.81
N ILE A 124 -11.07 -9.85 -1.73
CA ILE A 124 -11.53 -10.91 -0.83
C ILE A 124 -12.82 -10.51 -0.10
N LEU A 125 -12.97 -9.25 0.31
CA LEU A 125 -14.21 -8.77 0.91
C LEU A 125 -15.36 -8.85 -0.10
N ALA A 126 -15.15 -8.37 -1.33
CA ALA A 126 -16.15 -8.45 -2.40
C ALA A 126 -16.57 -9.89 -2.68
N TYR A 127 -15.60 -10.82 -2.71
CA TYR A 127 -15.87 -12.25 -2.85
C TYR A 127 -16.79 -12.80 -1.75
N HIS A 128 -16.48 -12.52 -0.48
CA HIS A 128 -17.32 -13.00 0.63
C HIS A 128 -18.72 -12.40 0.63
N ILE A 129 -18.85 -11.12 0.26
CA ILE A 129 -20.17 -10.49 0.09
C ILE A 129 -20.96 -11.18 -1.02
N ALA A 130 -20.33 -11.38 -2.19
CA ALA A 130 -20.98 -12.05 -3.33
C ALA A 130 -21.43 -13.49 -2.97
N MET A 131 -20.57 -14.25 -2.32
CA MET A 131 -20.91 -15.59 -1.84
C MET A 131 -22.09 -15.57 -0.86
N ARG A 132 -22.13 -14.60 0.03
CA ARG A 132 -23.25 -14.46 0.96
C ARG A 132 -24.56 -14.14 0.25
N ILE A 133 -24.52 -13.25 -0.73
CA ILE A 133 -25.71 -12.92 -1.56
C ILE A 133 -26.17 -14.17 -2.33
N GLN A 134 -25.22 -14.87 -2.97
CA GLN A 134 -25.54 -16.10 -3.73
C GLN A 134 -26.21 -17.16 -2.85
N ASN A 135 -25.70 -17.40 -1.66
CA ASN A 135 -26.23 -18.40 -0.74
C ASN A 135 -27.64 -18.04 -0.20
N LEU A 136 -27.97 -16.76 -0.19
CA LEU A 136 -29.28 -16.27 0.27
C LEU A 136 -30.22 -15.92 -0.88
N TRP A 137 -29.79 -16.11 -2.13
CA TRP A 137 -30.54 -15.67 -3.31
C TRP A 137 -31.96 -16.19 -3.35
N SER A 138 -32.13 -17.51 -3.21
CA SER A 138 -33.45 -18.16 -3.22
C SER A 138 -34.37 -17.75 -2.05
N THR A 139 -33.79 -17.19 -0.98
CA THR A 139 -34.58 -16.72 0.18
C THR A 139 -35.20 -15.35 -0.08
N TYR A 140 -34.49 -14.48 -0.77
CA TYR A 140 -34.87 -13.08 -0.97
C TYR A 140 -35.40 -12.77 -2.37
N PHE A 141 -34.98 -13.55 -3.37
CA PHE A 141 -35.35 -13.34 -4.76
C PHE A 141 -36.04 -14.60 -5.31
N LYS A 142 -37.33 -14.63 -5.19
CA LYS A 142 -38.22 -15.68 -5.74
C LYS A 142 -38.62 -15.33 -7.16
#